data_3adc8022008106286fb784578cba6d6e
#
_entry.id   3adc8022008106286fb784578cba6d6e
#
_cell.length_a   1.000
_cell.length_b   1.000
_cell.length_c   1.000
_cell.angle_alpha   90.00
_cell.angle_beta   90.00
_cell.angle_gamma   90.00
#
_symmetry.space_group_name_H-M   'P 1'
#
loop_
_entity.id
_entity.type
_entity.pdbx_description
1 polymer ?
#
loop_
_entity_poly.entity_id
_entity_poly.type
_entity_poly.pdbx_seq_one_letter_code
_entity_poly.pdbx_strand_id
1 'polypeptide(L)'
;MKVLLIYAHPEPRSLNGALKNFAIRHLQQAGHEVQVSDLYAMRWKAGYDADDSGAPPVGEFWRPTLDSKQAFAQGTQSADIVAEQEKLLWADTVIFQFPLWWFSMPAIMKGWIDRVYAWGFAYGVGEHSDSHWGDRYGEGTFVGKRAMLIVTTGGWAEHYSPRGINGPIDEILFPIQHGMLFYPGFEVLPPLVFYRTDKTDAGQFADQCAALAERLDTLWQTEPIPFRRQNHGDYLIPSLTLRPELAPGQSGLAVHLRSE
;
A
#
# COMPACT_ATOMS: atom_id res chain seq x y z
N MET A 1 1.90 -19.54 4.53
CA MET A 1 2.01 -18.33 3.74
C MET A 1 2.87 -17.32 4.49
N LYS A 2 3.52 -16.41 3.79
CA LYS A 2 4.42 -15.39 4.31
C LYS A 2 3.72 -14.03 4.33
N VAL A 3 3.58 -13.44 5.49
CA VAL A 3 2.87 -12.16 5.66
C VAL A 3 3.84 -11.11 6.18
N LEU A 4 3.95 -9.99 5.46
CA LEU A 4 4.65 -8.79 5.93
C LEU A 4 3.62 -7.79 6.46
N LEU A 5 3.76 -7.36 7.71
CA LEU A 5 2.95 -6.32 8.31
C LEU A 5 3.78 -5.04 8.46
N ILE A 6 3.43 -4.00 7.70
CA ILE A 6 4.03 -2.66 7.76
C ILE A 6 3.13 -1.80 8.64
N TYR A 7 3.67 -1.34 9.76
CA TYR A 7 2.90 -0.71 10.82
C TYR A 7 3.41 0.69 11.16
N ALA A 8 2.50 1.63 11.32
CA ALA A 8 2.83 2.99 11.73
C ALA A 8 1.89 3.51 12.82
N HIS A 9 2.35 3.52 14.06
CA HIS A 9 1.76 4.26 15.17
C HIS A 9 2.82 4.54 16.25
N PRO A 10 2.92 5.78 16.78
CA PRO A 10 3.98 6.14 17.73
C PRO A 10 3.80 5.54 19.13
N GLU A 11 2.55 5.22 19.55
CA GLU A 11 2.27 4.62 20.85
C GLU A 11 1.98 3.12 20.69
N PRO A 12 2.88 2.24 21.16
CA PRO A 12 2.72 0.79 21.01
C PRO A 12 1.55 0.21 21.82
N ARG A 13 1.05 0.91 22.85
CA ARG A 13 -0.09 0.52 23.68
C ARG A 13 -1.42 1.06 23.14
N SER A 14 -1.42 1.75 22.00
CA SER A 14 -2.63 2.21 21.33
C SER A 14 -3.51 1.05 20.86
N LEU A 15 -4.74 1.36 20.47
CA LEU A 15 -5.61 0.41 19.78
C LEU A 15 -4.93 -0.19 18.54
N ASN A 16 -4.24 0.65 17.74
CA ASN A 16 -3.45 0.17 16.60
C ASN A 16 -2.39 -0.85 17.01
N GLY A 17 -1.66 -0.61 18.11
CA GLY A 17 -0.68 -1.55 18.65
C GLY A 17 -1.33 -2.84 19.16
N ALA A 18 -2.48 -2.76 19.82
CA ALA A 18 -3.23 -3.93 20.27
C ALA A 18 -3.72 -4.79 19.09
N LEU A 19 -4.30 -4.17 18.06
CA LEU A 19 -4.73 -4.85 16.83
C LEU A 19 -3.55 -5.47 16.07
N LYS A 20 -2.41 -4.76 15.97
CA LYS A 20 -1.17 -5.31 15.40
C LYS A 20 -0.74 -6.59 16.13
N ASN A 21 -0.66 -6.52 17.45
CA ASN A 21 -0.23 -7.66 18.27
C ASN A 21 -1.22 -8.84 18.17
N PHE A 22 -2.52 -8.55 18.06
CA PHE A 22 -3.54 -9.56 17.81
C PHE A 22 -3.31 -10.21 16.43
N ALA A 23 -3.18 -9.42 15.36
CA ALA A 23 -2.98 -9.92 14.00
C ALA A 23 -1.75 -10.84 13.90
N ILE A 24 -0.62 -10.43 14.49
CA ILE A 24 0.61 -11.25 14.49
C ILE A 24 0.37 -12.60 15.15
N ARG A 25 -0.21 -12.62 16.38
CA ARG A 25 -0.49 -13.87 17.09
C ARG A 25 -1.46 -14.77 16.33
N HIS A 26 -2.54 -14.19 15.78
CA HIS A 26 -3.55 -14.93 15.05
C HIS A 26 -2.95 -15.61 13.80
N LEU A 27 -2.21 -14.87 12.99
CA LEU A 27 -1.52 -15.42 11.81
C LEU A 27 -0.50 -16.50 12.17
N GLN A 28 0.30 -16.29 13.21
CA GLN A 28 1.28 -17.28 13.68
C GLN A 28 0.61 -18.56 14.20
N GLN A 29 -0.50 -18.43 14.94
CA GLN A 29 -1.30 -19.58 15.41
C GLN A 29 -1.93 -20.36 14.26
N ALA A 30 -2.28 -19.68 13.17
CA ALA A 30 -2.75 -20.30 11.92
C ALA A 30 -1.61 -20.94 11.09
N GLY A 31 -0.35 -20.89 11.57
CA GLY A 31 0.81 -21.51 10.91
C GLY A 31 1.44 -20.65 9.81
N HIS A 32 1.18 -19.34 9.78
CA HIS A 32 1.81 -18.43 8.83
C HIS A 32 3.12 -17.86 9.38
N GLU A 33 4.07 -17.59 8.48
CA GLU A 33 5.29 -16.85 8.80
C GLU A 33 4.98 -15.35 8.75
N VAL A 34 5.33 -14.61 9.80
CA VAL A 34 5.04 -13.17 9.89
C VAL A 34 6.33 -12.40 10.12
N GLN A 35 6.59 -11.43 9.25
CA GLN A 35 7.57 -10.37 9.46
C GLN A 35 6.86 -9.04 9.73
N VAL A 36 7.49 -8.17 10.51
CA VAL A 36 6.93 -6.88 10.88
C VAL A 36 7.93 -5.77 10.62
N SER A 37 7.47 -4.71 9.96
CA SER A 37 8.17 -3.44 9.84
C SER A 37 7.41 -2.40 10.69
N ASP A 38 7.75 -2.32 11.98
CA ASP A 38 7.23 -1.31 12.90
C ASP A 38 8.03 -0.03 12.73
N LEU A 39 7.52 0.89 11.91
CA LEU A 39 8.28 2.04 11.43
C LEU A 39 8.71 3.00 12.54
N TYR A 40 7.91 3.17 13.60
CA TYR A 40 8.27 3.98 14.76
C TYR A 40 9.31 3.29 15.65
N ALA A 41 9.15 1.98 15.90
CA ALA A 41 10.13 1.21 16.67
C ALA A 41 11.48 1.12 15.94
N MET A 42 11.47 1.02 14.61
CA MET A 42 12.64 1.04 13.75
C MET A 42 13.30 2.43 13.67
N ARG A 43 12.63 3.50 14.12
CA ARG A 43 13.03 4.90 13.87
C ARG A 43 13.27 5.16 12.39
N TRP A 44 12.36 4.68 11.56
CA TRP A 44 12.48 4.79 10.11
C TRP A 44 12.69 6.25 9.68
N LYS A 45 13.70 6.50 8.87
CA LYS A 45 13.92 7.79 8.23
C LYS A 45 12.78 8.06 7.24
N ALA A 46 11.94 9.06 7.49
CA ALA A 46 10.80 9.34 6.62
C ALA A 46 11.17 10.18 5.38
N GLY A 47 12.21 10.99 5.45
CA GLY A 47 12.61 11.83 4.33
C GLY A 47 13.49 11.07 3.34
N TYR A 48 13.12 11.05 2.06
CA TYR A 48 13.99 10.60 0.99
C TYR A 48 15.01 11.69 0.64
N ASP A 49 16.29 11.36 0.62
CA ASP A 49 17.37 12.27 0.24
C ASP A 49 18.53 11.56 -0.46
N ALA A 50 19.60 12.31 -0.74
CA ALA A 50 20.75 11.81 -1.48
C ALA A 50 21.47 10.62 -0.81
N ASP A 51 21.41 10.52 0.52
CA ASP A 51 22.07 9.42 1.25
C ASP A 51 21.41 8.06 0.97
N ASP A 52 20.17 8.06 0.51
CA ASP A 52 19.40 6.84 0.22
C ASP A 52 19.84 6.15 -1.08
N SER A 53 20.44 6.91 -2.00
CA SER A 53 20.87 6.44 -3.32
C SER A 53 22.39 6.53 -3.52
N GLY A 54 23.15 6.80 -2.45
CA GLY A 54 24.55 7.17 -2.54
C GLY A 54 24.68 8.62 -2.97
N ALA A 55 25.23 9.47 -2.09
CA ALA A 55 25.37 10.90 -2.37
C ALA A 55 26.13 11.13 -3.69
N PRO A 56 25.67 12.04 -4.56
CA PRO A 56 26.42 12.40 -5.77
C PRO A 56 27.78 12.99 -5.38
N PRO A 57 28.78 12.92 -6.26
CA PRO A 57 30.05 13.60 -6.06
C PRO A 57 29.87 15.07 -5.71
N VAL A 58 30.74 15.61 -4.89
CA VAL A 58 30.68 17.01 -4.45
C VAL A 58 30.64 17.95 -5.67
N GLY A 59 29.61 18.80 -5.74
CA GLY A 59 29.40 19.75 -6.84
C GLY A 59 28.53 19.23 -7.99
N GLU A 60 28.11 17.97 -7.96
CA GLU A 60 27.15 17.44 -8.93
C GLU A 60 25.70 17.66 -8.49
N PHE A 61 24.81 17.80 -9.47
CA PHE A 61 23.38 17.98 -9.22
C PHE A 61 22.73 16.64 -8.94
N TRP A 62 22.13 16.49 -7.75
CA TRP A 62 21.37 15.30 -7.38
C TRP A 62 20.08 15.20 -8.20
N ARG A 63 19.88 14.03 -8.80
CA ARG A 63 18.71 13.70 -9.65
C ARG A 63 17.97 12.52 -9.03
N PRO A 64 17.05 12.74 -8.08
CA PRO A 64 16.44 11.68 -7.26
C PRO A 64 16.04 10.42 -8.03
N THR A 65 15.34 10.59 -9.15
CA THR A 65 14.85 9.48 -9.96
C THR A 65 15.97 8.69 -10.65
N LEU A 66 16.95 9.39 -11.25
CA LEU A 66 18.06 8.72 -11.96
C LEU A 66 19.03 8.08 -10.97
N ASP A 67 19.30 8.76 -9.87
CA ASP A 67 20.22 8.26 -8.85
C ASP A 67 19.60 7.06 -8.12
N SER A 68 18.27 7.04 -7.87
CA SER A 68 17.53 5.86 -7.41
C SER A 68 17.67 4.68 -8.37
N LYS A 69 17.55 4.91 -9.69
CA LYS A 69 17.73 3.88 -10.72
C LYS A 69 19.14 3.29 -10.68
N GLN A 70 20.14 4.14 -10.61
CA GLN A 70 21.53 3.72 -10.56
C GLN A 70 21.84 2.94 -9.28
N ALA A 71 21.42 3.46 -8.13
CA ALA A 71 21.64 2.84 -6.84
C ALA A 71 21.00 1.45 -6.76
N PHE A 72 19.77 1.29 -7.25
CA PHE A 72 19.11 -0.01 -7.32
C PHE A 72 19.87 -0.98 -8.24
N ALA A 73 20.22 -0.54 -9.45
CA ALA A 73 20.91 -1.39 -10.43
C ALA A 73 22.32 -1.81 -9.97
N GLN A 74 23.01 -0.97 -9.18
CA GLN A 74 24.36 -1.21 -8.67
C GLN A 74 24.37 -1.82 -7.25
N GLY A 75 23.23 -1.93 -6.58
CA GLY A 75 23.14 -2.41 -5.19
C GLY A 75 23.79 -1.45 -4.18
N THR A 76 23.73 -0.14 -4.45
CA THR A 76 24.34 0.91 -3.59
C THR A 76 23.32 1.69 -2.77
N GLN A 77 22.06 1.22 -2.73
CA GLN A 77 21.03 1.80 -1.87
C GLN A 77 21.40 1.67 -0.38
N SER A 78 20.84 2.53 0.47
CA SER A 78 21.01 2.38 1.91
C SER A 78 20.51 1.02 2.41
N ALA A 79 21.21 0.43 3.38
CA ALA A 79 20.96 -0.95 3.83
C ALA A 79 19.54 -1.15 4.41
N ASP A 80 18.95 -0.11 5.00
CA ASP A 80 17.59 -0.15 5.52
C ASP A 80 16.54 -0.26 4.39
N ILE A 81 16.77 0.40 3.25
CA ILE A 81 15.92 0.27 2.05
C ILE A 81 16.02 -1.15 1.49
N VAL A 82 17.22 -1.68 1.33
CA VAL A 82 17.46 -3.03 0.80
C VAL A 82 16.76 -4.07 1.68
N ALA A 83 16.88 -3.96 3.00
CA ALA A 83 16.22 -4.88 3.93
C ALA A 83 14.69 -4.86 3.81
N GLU A 84 14.08 -3.69 3.57
CA GLU A 84 12.63 -3.59 3.37
C GLU A 84 12.20 -4.12 1.99
N GLN A 85 13.00 -3.92 0.96
CA GLN A 85 12.78 -4.52 -0.37
C GLN A 85 12.84 -6.05 -0.30
N GLU A 86 13.78 -6.63 0.43
CA GLU A 86 13.88 -8.08 0.64
C GLU A 86 12.63 -8.64 1.36
N LYS A 87 12.09 -7.93 2.36
CA LYS A 87 10.84 -8.32 3.02
C LYS A 87 9.64 -8.30 2.06
N LEU A 88 9.54 -7.29 1.19
CA LEU A 88 8.50 -7.22 0.16
C LEU A 88 8.60 -8.39 -0.82
N LEU A 89 9.81 -8.74 -1.24
CA LEU A 89 10.03 -9.89 -2.13
C LEU A 89 9.72 -11.22 -1.44
N TRP A 90 10.05 -11.35 -0.15
CA TRP A 90 9.78 -12.53 0.65
C TRP A 90 8.27 -12.78 0.89
N ALA A 91 7.48 -11.72 1.05
CA ALA A 91 6.08 -11.84 1.44
C ALA A 91 5.18 -12.34 0.29
N ASP A 92 4.20 -13.19 0.61
CA ASP A 92 3.06 -13.53 -0.27
C ASP A 92 1.96 -12.46 -0.15
N THR A 93 1.81 -11.91 1.05
CA THR A 93 0.81 -10.87 1.36
C THR A 93 1.44 -9.76 2.19
N VAL A 94 1.11 -8.51 1.86
CA VAL A 94 1.56 -7.32 2.58
C VAL A 94 0.37 -6.60 3.19
N ILE A 95 0.43 -6.33 4.49
CA ILE A 95 -0.60 -5.61 5.23
C ILE A 95 -0.03 -4.27 5.68
N PHE A 96 -0.67 -3.17 5.29
CA PHE A 96 -0.35 -1.84 5.77
C PHE A 96 -1.34 -1.46 6.86
N GLN A 97 -0.87 -1.27 8.10
CA GLN A 97 -1.72 -0.92 9.24
C GLN A 97 -1.35 0.45 9.80
N PHE A 98 -2.32 1.37 9.80
CA PHE A 98 -2.09 2.76 10.22
C PHE A 98 -3.38 3.50 10.62
N PRO A 99 -3.28 4.58 11.42
CA PRO A 99 -4.37 5.51 11.64
C PRO A 99 -4.52 6.45 10.44
N LEU A 100 -5.76 6.75 10.06
CA LEU A 100 -6.07 7.72 9.00
C LEU A 100 -5.82 9.13 9.52
N TRP A 101 -4.64 9.66 9.28
CA TRP A 101 -4.27 11.02 9.65
C TRP A 101 -4.33 11.95 8.44
N TRP A 102 -5.12 13.02 8.57
CA TRP A 102 -5.30 13.98 7.49
C TRP A 102 -5.65 13.32 6.14
N PHE A 103 -6.61 12.37 6.19
CA PHE A 103 -7.12 11.64 5.03
C PHE A 103 -6.07 10.77 4.31
N SER A 104 -4.97 10.42 4.97
CA SER A 104 -3.92 9.60 4.38
C SER A 104 -3.18 8.79 5.46
N MET A 105 -2.13 8.09 5.04
CA MET A 105 -1.22 7.41 5.95
C MET A 105 -0.32 8.40 6.70
N PRO A 106 0.19 8.05 7.90
CA PRO A 106 1.19 8.85 8.60
C PRO A 106 2.44 9.13 7.73
N ALA A 107 3.04 10.31 7.91
CA ALA A 107 4.20 10.74 7.13
C ALA A 107 5.35 9.71 7.13
N ILE A 108 5.57 9.01 8.24
CA ILE A 108 6.61 7.98 8.33
C ILE A 108 6.34 6.80 7.39
N MET A 109 5.07 6.42 7.18
CA MET A 109 4.68 5.34 6.25
C MET A 109 4.75 5.82 4.80
N LYS A 110 4.34 7.08 4.52
CA LYS A 110 4.53 7.67 3.20
C LYS A 110 6.01 7.75 2.84
N GLY A 111 6.85 8.15 3.79
CA GLY A 111 8.30 8.17 3.62
C GLY A 111 8.91 6.77 3.44
N TRP A 112 8.30 5.74 4.05
CA TRP A 112 8.68 4.36 3.75
C TRP A 112 8.42 4.02 2.26
N ILE A 113 7.24 4.36 1.73
CA ILE A 113 6.93 4.20 0.29
C ILE A 113 7.93 4.98 -0.57
N ASP A 114 8.19 6.26 -0.26
CA ASP A 114 9.05 7.13 -1.07
C ASP A 114 10.50 6.62 -1.16
N ARG A 115 10.99 5.96 -0.11
CA ARG A 115 12.35 5.43 -0.05
C ARG A 115 12.47 4.01 -0.61
N VAL A 116 11.51 3.13 -0.28
CA VAL A 116 11.58 1.70 -0.63
C VAL A 116 11.16 1.44 -2.08
N TYR A 117 10.23 2.23 -2.61
CA TYR A 117 9.75 2.10 -3.98
C TYR A 117 10.72 2.75 -4.97
N ALA A 118 11.85 2.11 -5.20
CA ALA A 118 12.89 2.60 -6.09
C ALA A 118 12.55 2.34 -7.58
N TRP A 119 13.17 3.12 -8.46
CA TRP A 119 13.16 2.84 -9.90
C TRP A 119 13.85 1.49 -10.19
N GLY A 120 13.18 0.66 -11.01
CA GLY A 120 13.62 -0.71 -11.31
C GLY A 120 13.15 -1.74 -10.29
N PHE A 121 12.63 -1.27 -9.14
CA PHE A 121 12.03 -2.14 -8.13
C PHE A 121 10.49 -2.05 -8.16
N ALA A 122 9.91 -0.89 -7.84
CA ALA A 122 8.46 -0.73 -7.78
C ALA A 122 7.89 0.10 -8.95
N TYR A 123 8.73 0.81 -9.68
CA TYR A 123 8.35 1.55 -10.88
C TYR A 123 9.51 1.56 -11.89
N GLY A 124 9.21 1.99 -13.13
CA GLY A 124 10.20 1.96 -14.21
C GLY A 124 10.58 0.55 -14.66
N VAL A 125 9.69 -0.42 -14.44
CA VAL A 125 9.81 -1.81 -14.84
C VAL A 125 9.08 -2.00 -16.18
N GLY A 126 9.52 -2.98 -16.99
CA GLY A 126 8.93 -3.33 -18.27
C GLY A 126 9.30 -2.42 -19.42
N GLU A 127 8.89 -2.81 -20.61
CA GLU A 127 9.21 -2.13 -21.86
C GLU A 127 8.17 -1.07 -22.21
N HIS A 128 8.57 -0.11 -23.05
CA HIS A 128 7.69 0.91 -23.60
C HIS A 128 7.63 0.77 -25.12
N SER A 129 6.40 0.58 -25.63
CA SER A 129 6.11 0.46 -27.05
C SER A 129 4.78 1.14 -27.39
N ASP A 130 4.36 1.07 -28.64
CA ASP A 130 3.08 1.62 -29.09
C ASP A 130 1.86 0.87 -28.52
N SER A 131 2.05 -0.33 -27.96
CA SER A 131 0.99 -1.19 -27.42
C SER A 131 1.17 -1.56 -25.94
N HIS A 132 2.31 -1.23 -25.32
CA HIS A 132 2.66 -1.54 -23.95
C HIS A 132 3.43 -0.38 -23.33
N TRP A 133 3.02 0.10 -22.14
CA TRP A 133 3.61 1.31 -21.54
C TRP A 133 4.15 1.05 -20.14
N GLY A 134 5.19 0.21 -20.07
CA GLY A 134 5.77 -0.26 -18.79
C GLY A 134 4.86 -1.18 -18.01
N ASP A 135 5.42 -1.92 -17.06
CA ASP A 135 4.71 -2.86 -16.21
C ASP A 135 4.21 -2.15 -14.96
N ARG A 136 2.92 -1.80 -14.96
CA ARG A 136 2.26 -1.13 -13.84
C ARG A 136 0.74 -1.30 -13.91
N TYR A 137 0.04 -0.97 -12.82
CA TYR A 137 -1.41 -1.11 -12.69
C TYR A 137 -1.88 -2.52 -13.02
N GLY A 138 -1.49 -3.48 -12.16
CA GLY A 138 -1.79 -4.90 -12.29
C GLY A 138 -0.70 -5.73 -12.96
N GLU A 139 0.40 -5.09 -13.31
CA GLU A 139 1.67 -5.66 -13.75
C GLU A 139 2.81 -5.08 -12.91
N GLY A 140 4.00 -5.69 -12.95
CA GLY A 140 5.19 -5.22 -12.22
C GLY A 140 5.72 -6.24 -11.22
N THR A 141 6.60 -5.77 -10.34
CA THR A 141 7.40 -6.62 -9.43
C THR A 141 6.57 -7.45 -8.45
N PHE A 142 5.37 -6.99 -8.10
CA PHE A 142 4.56 -7.64 -7.07
C PHE A 142 3.37 -8.44 -7.64
N VAL A 143 3.38 -8.77 -8.92
CA VAL A 143 2.37 -9.67 -9.51
C VAL A 143 2.32 -11.00 -8.77
N GLY A 144 1.11 -11.47 -8.45
CA GLY A 144 0.86 -12.69 -7.69
C GLY A 144 0.98 -12.51 -6.17
N LYS A 145 1.27 -11.31 -5.68
CA LYS A 145 1.25 -10.96 -4.26
C LYS A 145 0.00 -10.14 -3.93
N ARG A 146 -0.49 -10.28 -2.70
CA ARG A 146 -1.67 -9.55 -2.20
C ARG A 146 -1.29 -8.39 -1.32
N ALA A 147 -2.09 -7.33 -1.32
CA ALA A 147 -1.94 -6.21 -0.38
C ALA A 147 -3.27 -5.82 0.24
N MET A 148 -3.27 -5.46 1.51
CA MET A 148 -4.45 -5.04 2.26
C MET A 148 -4.13 -3.86 3.17
N LEU A 149 -5.12 -2.98 3.37
CA LEU A 149 -5.06 -1.92 4.36
C LEU A 149 -5.87 -2.29 5.60
N ILE A 150 -5.28 -2.06 6.79
CA ILE A 150 -6.01 -2.00 8.07
C ILE A 150 -5.92 -0.56 8.54
N VAL A 151 -7.06 0.12 8.58
CA VAL A 151 -7.13 1.56 8.84
C VAL A 151 -7.98 1.83 10.08
N THR A 152 -7.51 2.67 10.97
CA THR A 152 -8.30 3.16 12.10
C THR A 152 -8.62 4.64 11.94
N THR A 153 -9.80 5.07 12.34
CA THR A 153 -10.21 6.47 12.33
C THR A 153 -11.09 6.81 13.54
N GLY A 154 -10.95 8.01 14.07
CA GLY A 154 -11.80 8.53 15.16
C GLY A 154 -13.21 8.92 14.70
N GLY A 155 -13.41 9.14 13.39
CA GLY A 155 -14.71 9.52 12.84
C GLY A 155 -15.71 8.37 12.79
N TRP A 156 -16.99 8.71 12.60
CA TRP A 156 -18.07 7.74 12.43
C TRP A 156 -18.08 7.22 11.00
N ALA A 157 -18.60 6.00 10.78
CA ALA A 157 -18.71 5.40 9.43
C ALA A 157 -19.54 6.29 8.48
N GLU A 158 -20.59 6.93 9.00
CA GLU A 158 -21.47 7.82 8.24
C GLU A 158 -20.73 9.05 7.67
N HIS A 159 -19.67 9.53 8.36
CA HIS A 159 -18.85 10.62 7.86
C HIS A 159 -18.09 10.24 6.57
N TYR A 160 -17.83 8.95 6.37
CA TYR A 160 -17.08 8.36 5.26
C TYR A 160 -17.99 7.61 4.28
N SER A 161 -19.30 7.91 4.30
CA SER A 161 -20.28 7.40 3.35
C SER A 161 -20.34 8.27 2.08
N PRO A 162 -21.03 7.85 1.01
CA PRO A 162 -21.21 8.66 -0.21
C PRO A 162 -21.87 10.03 0.02
N ARG A 163 -22.55 10.24 1.16
CA ARG A 163 -23.13 11.51 1.56
C ARG A 163 -22.50 12.07 2.83
N GLY A 164 -21.47 11.44 3.35
CA GLY A 164 -20.70 11.91 4.50
C GLY A 164 -19.84 13.11 4.16
N ILE A 165 -19.57 13.97 5.13
CA ILE A 165 -18.79 15.19 4.93
C ILE A 165 -17.36 14.92 4.46
N ASN A 166 -16.81 13.74 4.79
CA ASN A 166 -15.45 13.36 4.39
C ASN A 166 -15.40 12.72 2.99
N GLY A 167 -16.56 12.35 2.42
CA GLY A 167 -16.65 11.54 1.22
C GLY A 167 -16.42 10.03 1.47
N PRO A 168 -16.65 9.18 0.46
CA PRO A 168 -16.52 7.73 0.59
C PRO A 168 -15.10 7.31 1.00
N ILE A 169 -15.02 6.38 1.95
CA ILE A 169 -13.71 5.88 2.43
C ILE A 169 -12.88 5.27 1.30
N ASP A 170 -13.51 4.60 0.35
CA ASP A 170 -12.82 3.97 -0.78
C ASP A 170 -12.20 5.02 -1.72
N GLU A 171 -12.83 6.18 -1.88
CA GLU A 171 -12.27 7.30 -2.65
C GLU A 171 -11.10 7.95 -1.91
N ILE A 172 -11.17 8.08 -0.58
CA ILE A 172 -10.08 8.59 0.26
C ILE A 172 -8.87 7.65 0.20
N LEU A 173 -9.09 6.34 0.21
CA LEU A 173 -8.04 5.34 0.15
C LEU A 173 -7.58 5.01 -1.28
N PHE A 174 -8.28 5.47 -2.30
CA PHE A 174 -7.97 5.18 -3.70
C PHE A 174 -6.50 5.51 -4.09
N PRO A 175 -5.92 6.67 -3.72
CA PRO A 175 -4.51 6.96 -4.02
C PRO A 175 -3.53 5.93 -3.44
N ILE A 176 -3.86 5.34 -2.29
CA ILE A 176 -3.04 4.30 -1.67
C ILE A 176 -3.29 2.97 -2.38
N GLN A 177 -4.55 2.54 -2.49
CA GLN A 177 -4.92 1.25 -3.07
C GLN A 177 -4.53 1.15 -4.55
N HIS A 178 -4.91 2.12 -5.35
CA HIS A 178 -4.65 2.13 -6.79
C HIS A 178 -3.25 2.66 -7.12
N GLY A 179 -2.85 3.79 -6.53
CA GLY A 179 -1.62 4.49 -6.88
C GLY A 179 -0.36 3.90 -6.24
N MET A 180 -0.44 3.30 -5.03
CA MET A 180 0.74 2.76 -4.34
C MET A 180 0.78 1.23 -4.31
N LEU A 181 -0.37 0.55 -4.28
CA LEU A 181 -0.41 -0.91 -4.18
C LEU A 181 -0.68 -1.57 -5.53
N PHE A 182 -1.73 -1.17 -6.25
CA PHE A 182 -2.02 -1.76 -7.56
C PHE A 182 -1.01 -1.35 -8.64
N TYR A 183 -0.43 -0.15 -8.53
CA TYR A 183 0.59 0.34 -9.47
C TYR A 183 1.75 -0.64 -9.65
N PRO A 184 2.46 -1.12 -8.60
CA PRO A 184 3.57 -2.06 -8.75
C PRO A 184 3.15 -3.53 -8.88
N GLY A 185 1.85 -3.83 -9.02
CA GLY A 185 1.35 -5.15 -9.40
C GLY A 185 0.66 -5.98 -8.30
N PHE A 186 0.42 -5.45 -7.10
CA PHE A 186 -0.33 -6.19 -6.08
C PHE A 186 -1.79 -6.45 -6.48
N GLU A 187 -2.32 -7.60 -6.08
CA GLU A 187 -3.75 -7.84 -5.95
C GLU A 187 -4.25 -7.15 -4.67
N VAL A 188 -4.94 -6.03 -4.82
CA VAL A 188 -5.35 -5.19 -3.69
C VAL A 188 -6.68 -5.65 -3.14
N LEU A 189 -6.71 -6.04 -1.87
CA LEU A 189 -7.93 -6.48 -1.20
C LEU A 189 -8.73 -5.27 -0.66
N PRO A 190 -10.06 -5.39 -0.52
CA PRO A 190 -10.86 -4.39 0.17
C PRO A 190 -10.29 -4.07 1.55
N PRO A 191 -10.25 -2.80 1.97
CA PRO A 191 -9.65 -2.41 3.24
C PRO A 191 -10.49 -2.88 4.42
N LEU A 192 -9.85 -3.11 5.57
CA LEU A 192 -10.53 -3.25 6.84
C LEU A 192 -10.43 -1.94 7.61
N VAL A 193 -11.56 -1.27 7.84
CA VAL A 193 -11.59 0.05 8.47
C VAL A 193 -12.33 -0.02 9.79
N PHE A 194 -11.68 0.45 10.85
CA PHE A 194 -12.26 0.59 12.18
C PHE A 194 -12.57 2.05 12.47
N TYR A 195 -13.83 2.34 12.76
CA TYR A 195 -14.33 3.68 13.02
C TYR A 195 -14.47 3.94 14.53
N ARG A 196 -14.54 5.22 14.95
CA ARG A 196 -14.72 5.67 16.34
C ARG A 196 -13.68 5.12 17.30
N THR A 197 -12.47 4.96 16.86
CA THR A 197 -11.41 4.24 17.58
C THR A 197 -10.87 4.97 18.82
N ASP A 198 -11.18 6.25 19.00
CA ASP A 198 -10.89 7.05 20.18
C ASP A 198 -11.79 6.72 21.40
N LYS A 199 -12.88 5.97 21.20
CA LYS A 199 -13.85 5.59 22.21
C LYS A 199 -14.04 4.07 22.35
N THR A 200 -13.09 3.29 21.86
CA THR A 200 -13.14 1.83 21.93
C THR A 200 -13.09 1.35 23.39
N ASP A 201 -14.13 0.65 23.83
CA ASP A 201 -14.15 -0.10 25.09
C ASP A 201 -13.71 -1.57 24.90
N ALA A 202 -13.72 -2.35 25.99
CA ALA A 202 -13.29 -3.75 25.95
C ALA A 202 -14.17 -4.64 25.05
N GLY A 203 -15.49 -4.38 25.03
CA GLY A 203 -16.43 -5.13 24.18
C GLY A 203 -16.22 -4.81 22.72
N GLN A 204 -16.12 -3.54 22.38
CA GLN A 204 -15.82 -3.08 21.02
C GLN A 204 -14.45 -3.58 20.52
N PHE A 205 -13.46 -3.64 21.41
CA PHE A 205 -12.16 -4.22 21.06
C PHE A 205 -12.27 -5.71 20.73
N ALA A 206 -13.08 -6.47 21.47
CA ALA A 206 -13.31 -7.88 21.17
C ALA A 206 -13.99 -8.06 19.79
N ASP A 207 -14.98 -7.24 19.46
CA ASP A 207 -15.64 -7.25 18.15
C ASP A 207 -14.67 -6.88 17.01
N GLN A 208 -13.81 -5.89 17.24
CA GLN A 208 -12.77 -5.50 16.29
C GLN A 208 -11.75 -6.64 16.06
N CYS A 209 -11.36 -7.34 17.12
CA CYS A 209 -10.49 -8.51 17.01
C CYS A 209 -11.18 -9.66 16.25
N ALA A 210 -12.47 -9.89 16.45
CA ALA A 210 -13.23 -10.90 15.72
C ALA A 210 -13.30 -10.57 14.23
N ALA A 211 -13.64 -9.32 13.87
CA ALA A 211 -13.65 -8.87 12.48
C ALA A 211 -12.25 -8.95 11.82
N LEU A 212 -11.20 -8.64 12.58
CA LEU A 212 -9.82 -8.77 12.11
C LEU A 212 -9.45 -10.23 11.89
N ALA A 213 -9.81 -11.14 12.80
CA ALA A 213 -9.57 -12.57 12.65
C ALA A 213 -10.24 -13.12 11.38
N GLU A 214 -11.54 -12.85 11.20
CA GLU A 214 -12.28 -13.26 10.00
C GLU A 214 -11.61 -12.78 8.71
N ARG A 215 -11.16 -11.51 8.68
CA ARG A 215 -10.45 -10.95 7.52
C ARG A 215 -9.10 -11.63 7.28
N LEU A 216 -8.36 -11.94 8.35
CA LEU A 216 -7.07 -12.61 8.24
C LEU A 216 -7.22 -14.08 7.79
N ASP A 217 -8.26 -14.77 8.24
CA ASP A 217 -8.56 -16.15 7.84
C ASP A 217 -8.96 -16.24 6.35
N THR A 218 -9.53 -15.17 5.81
CA THR A 218 -10.01 -15.11 4.42
C THR A 218 -9.08 -14.37 3.46
N LEU A 219 -7.87 -14.00 3.87
CA LEU A 219 -6.92 -13.21 3.07
C LEU A 219 -6.69 -13.74 1.65
N TRP A 220 -6.66 -15.06 1.49
CA TRP A 220 -6.37 -15.71 0.20
C TRP A 220 -7.62 -16.10 -0.59
N GLN A 221 -8.81 -16.02 0.00
CA GLN A 221 -10.11 -16.28 -0.64
C GLN A 221 -10.83 -14.99 -1.02
N THR A 222 -10.51 -13.86 -0.36
CA THR A 222 -11.12 -12.56 -0.64
C THR A 222 -10.79 -12.11 -2.06
N GLU A 223 -11.82 -11.78 -2.84
CA GLU A 223 -11.63 -11.25 -4.19
C GLU A 223 -10.93 -9.86 -4.13
N PRO A 224 -9.92 -9.63 -4.96
CA PRO A 224 -9.29 -8.31 -5.06
C PRO A 224 -10.25 -7.26 -5.61
N ILE A 225 -10.01 -6.00 -5.27
CA ILE A 225 -10.70 -4.85 -5.88
C ILE A 225 -10.51 -4.94 -7.40
N PRO A 226 -11.59 -4.90 -8.20
CA PRO A 226 -11.53 -5.15 -9.64
C PRO A 226 -11.00 -3.95 -10.43
N PHE A 227 -9.78 -3.49 -10.11
CA PHE A 227 -9.15 -2.41 -10.84
C PHE A 227 -8.88 -2.78 -12.31
N ARG A 228 -9.05 -1.80 -13.21
CA ARG A 228 -8.71 -1.97 -14.63
C ARG A 228 -7.19 -1.99 -14.80
N ARG A 229 -6.71 -2.99 -15.54
CA ARG A 229 -5.27 -3.14 -15.80
C ARG A 229 -4.85 -2.28 -16.99
N GLN A 230 -3.68 -1.65 -16.91
CA GLN A 230 -3.19 -0.69 -17.89
C GLN A 230 -3.06 -1.27 -19.29
N ASN A 231 -2.35 -2.39 -19.44
CA ASN A 231 -1.97 -2.94 -20.74
C ASN A 231 -2.96 -4.01 -21.27
N HIS A 232 -4.16 -4.13 -20.69
CA HIS A 232 -5.15 -5.16 -21.05
C HIS A 232 -6.24 -4.65 -22.00
N GLY A 233 -6.01 -3.53 -22.69
CA GLY A 233 -6.89 -3.02 -23.73
C GLY A 233 -7.94 -2.00 -23.26
N ASP A 234 -8.10 -1.76 -21.96
CA ASP A 234 -9.04 -0.78 -21.43
C ASP A 234 -8.59 0.67 -21.65
N TYR A 235 -7.28 0.89 -21.79
CA TYR A 235 -6.70 2.22 -21.95
C TYR A 235 -6.04 2.42 -23.31
N LEU A 236 -6.06 3.65 -23.79
CA LEU A 236 -5.34 4.08 -24.99
C LEU A 236 -3.87 4.30 -24.65
N ILE A 237 -2.97 3.74 -25.45
CA ILE A 237 -1.53 3.92 -25.28
C ILE A 237 -1.05 4.94 -26.34
N PRO A 238 -0.20 5.89 -26.00
CA PRO A 238 0.47 6.11 -24.71
C PRO A 238 -0.27 7.06 -23.74
N SER A 239 -1.44 7.57 -24.11
CA SER A 239 -2.15 8.60 -23.31
C SER A 239 -2.66 8.08 -21.96
N LEU A 240 -2.82 6.76 -21.82
CA LEU A 240 -3.39 6.08 -20.65
C LEU A 240 -4.79 6.61 -20.26
N THR A 241 -5.51 7.11 -21.22
CA THR A 241 -6.90 7.51 -21.07
C THR A 241 -7.80 6.31 -21.27
N LEU A 242 -8.79 6.14 -20.38
CA LEU A 242 -9.80 5.07 -20.53
C LEU A 242 -10.52 5.23 -21.87
N ARG A 243 -10.74 4.12 -22.55
CA ARG A 243 -11.45 4.11 -23.84
C ARG A 243 -12.85 4.68 -23.70
N PRO A 244 -13.31 5.52 -24.64
CA PRO A 244 -14.57 6.23 -24.52
C PRO A 244 -15.80 5.32 -24.49
N GLU A 245 -15.71 4.10 -25.04
CA GLU A 245 -16.75 3.08 -24.98
C GLU A 245 -16.90 2.41 -23.60
N LEU A 246 -15.89 2.57 -22.73
CA LEU A 246 -15.93 2.03 -21.36
C LEU A 246 -16.44 3.11 -20.41
N ALA A 247 -17.44 2.78 -19.59
CA ALA A 247 -18.09 3.72 -18.66
C ALA A 247 -18.55 5.04 -19.34
N PRO A 248 -19.35 4.99 -20.43
CA PRO A 248 -19.69 6.17 -21.22
C PRO A 248 -20.41 7.22 -20.37
N GLY A 249 -20.00 8.49 -20.49
CA GLY A 249 -20.56 9.62 -19.75
C GLY A 249 -20.17 9.69 -18.28
N GLN A 250 -19.32 8.77 -17.80
CA GLN A 250 -18.79 8.78 -16.44
C GLN A 250 -17.35 9.33 -16.40
N SER A 251 -16.95 9.82 -15.23
CA SER A 251 -15.60 10.34 -14.96
C SER A 251 -15.25 10.16 -13.48
N GLY A 252 -13.99 10.43 -13.12
CA GLY A 252 -13.52 10.33 -11.75
C GLY A 252 -12.99 8.93 -11.40
N LEU A 253 -12.82 8.65 -10.11
CA LEU A 253 -12.09 7.47 -9.65
C LEU A 253 -12.79 6.15 -9.99
N ALA A 254 -14.12 6.13 -9.94
CA ALA A 254 -14.92 4.93 -10.14
C ALA A 254 -14.78 4.31 -11.53
N VAL A 255 -14.41 5.08 -12.57
CA VAL A 255 -14.26 4.55 -13.93
C VAL A 255 -13.07 3.62 -14.07
N HIS A 256 -12.14 3.64 -13.11
CA HIS A 256 -10.98 2.74 -13.06
C HIS A 256 -11.27 1.39 -12.40
N LEU A 257 -12.52 1.16 -12.00
CA LEU A 257 -13.04 -0.12 -11.56
C LEU A 257 -13.79 -0.80 -12.71
N ARG A 258 -13.68 -2.12 -12.82
CA ARG A 258 -14.54 -2.89 -13.71
C ARG A 258 -15.92 -3.00 -13.06
N SER A 259 -16.96 -2.74 -13.80
CA SER A 259 -18.31 -3.15 -13.41
C SER A 259 -18.41 -4.68 -13.51
N GLU A 260 -19.05 -5.31 -12.56
CA GLU A 260 -19.43 -6.72 -12.64
C GLU A 260 -20.37 -6.97 -13.80
#